data_96044c48bf6eb9cd44fdd925e1f69a9a
#
_entry.id   96044c48bf6eb9cd44fdd925e1f69a9a
#
_cell.length_a   1.000
_cell.length_b   1.000
_cell.length_c   1.000
_cell.angle_alpha   90.00
_cell.angle_beta   90.00
_cell.angle_gamma   90.00
#
_symmetry.space_group_name_H-M   'P 1'
#
loop_
_entity.id
_entity.type
_entity.pdbx_description
1 polymer ?
#
loop_
_entity_poly.entity_id
_entity_poly.type
_entity_poly.pdbx_seq_one_letter_code
_entity_poly.pdbx_strand_id
1 'polypeptide(L)'
;MHEKIIILDFGSQTTQLIGRRVRELNVYCEIVPYNKMPKDDPSVIGVILSGSPFSVYDEKAFKIDLSEIRGKYPILGICYGAQFISYANGGKVEPAGSREYGRAHLSTIDKTNPLLAGLSDNTQVWMSHGDTITAIPEGFKTIASTDKVAIAAYQIEQPGRSPSPKLIVTSY
;
A
#
# COMPACT_ATOMS: atom_id res chain seq x y z
N MET A 1 -23.93 9.93 -9.70
CA MET A 1 -22.51 10.23 -9.41
C MET A 1 -21.79 8.90 -9.44
N HIS A 2 -20.73 8.74 -10.23
CA HIS A 2 -20.00 7.46 -10.29
C HIS A 2 -18.99 7.39 -9.17
N GLU A 3 -19.00 6.28 -8.43
CA GLU A 3 -17.99 5.98 -7.42
C GLU A 3 -16.60 5.88 -8.07
N LYS A 4 -15.57 6.35 -7.37
CA LYS A 4 -14.20 6.35 -7.86
C LYS A 4 -13.15 6.04 -6.80
N ILE A 5 -12.04 5.49 -7.27
CA ILE A 5 -10.81 5.34 -6.49
C ILE A 5 -9.87 6.49 -6.89
N ILE A 6 -9.27 7.14 -5.91
CA ILE A 6 -8.21 8.11 -6.11
C ILE A 6 -6.86 7.41 -5.96
N ILE A 7 -5.98 7.60 -6.93
CA ILE A 7 -4.60 7.12 -6.89
C ILE A 7 -3.71 8.34 -6.72
N LEU A 8 -3.08 8.45 -5.55
CA LEU A 8 -2.10 9.50 -5.25
C LEU A 8 -0.75 9.12 -5.85
N ASP A 9 -0.27 9.93 -6.77
CA ASP A 9 0.99 9.71 -7.48
C ASP A 9 2.16 10.31 -6.72
N PHE A 10 3.01 9.43 -6.19
CA PHE A 10 4.27 9.78 -5.52
C PHE A 10 5.48 9.70 -6.46
N GLY A 11 5.26 9.76 -7.77
CA GLY A 11 6.32 9.77 -8.78
C GLY A 11 6.77 8.40 -9.28
N SER A 12 6.00 7.36 -9.02
CA SER A 12 6.30 6.01 -9.52
C SER A 12 6.11 5.89 -11.03
N GLN A 13 7.02 5.16 -11.68
CA GLN A 13 6.84 4.76 -13.07
C GLN A 13 5.66 3.78 -13.25
N THR A 14 5.19 3.15 -12.19
CA THR A 14 4.12 2.15 -12.23
C THR A 14 2.73 2.71 -11.90
N THR A 15 2.60 4.00 -11.58
CA THR A 15 1.32 4.60 -11.20
C THR A 15 0.25 4.42 -12.28
N GLN A 16 0.62 4.57 -13.55
CA GLN A 16 -0.30 4.35 -14.68
C GLN A 16 -0.74 2.88 -14.80
N LEU A 17 0.14 1.94 -14.46
CA LEU A 17 -0.20 0.51 -14.45
C LEU A 17 -1.21 0.19 -13.35
N ILE A 18 -1.08 0.81 -12.18
CA ILE A 18 -2.07 0.70 -11.09
C ILE A 18 -3.44 1.17 -11.59
N GLY A 19 -3.51 2.37 -12.19
CA GLY A 19 -4.75 2.91 -12.74
C GLY A 19 -5.35 2.01 -13.82
N ARG A 20 -4.52 1.46 -14.69
CA ARG A 20 -4.96 0.50 -15.72
C ARG A 20 -5.59 -0.75 -15.08
N ARG A 21 -4.94 -1.33 -14.06
CA ARG A 21 -5.47 -2.52 -13.38
C ARG A 21 -6.81 -2.25 -12.69
N VAL A 22 -6.97 -1.09 -12.06
CA VAL A 22 -8.25 -0.69 -11.46
C VAL A 22 -9.34 -0.62 -12.52
N ARG A 23 -9.05 0.00 -13.67
CA ARG A 23 -10.02 0.14 -14.78
C ARG A 23 -10.36 -1.20 -15.44
N GLU A 24 -9.41 -2.13 -15.54
CA GLU A 24 -9.64 -3.50 -16.05
C GLU A 24 -10.66 -4.27 -15.20
N LEU A 25 -10.83 -3.88 -13.92
CA LEU A 25 -11.86 -4.40 -13.02
C LEU A 25 -13.20 -3.63 -13.10
N ASN A 26 -13.37 -2.79 -14.12
CA ASN A 26 -14.54 -1.92 -14.31
C ASN A 26 -14.77 -0.93 -13.15
N VAL A 27 -13.71 -0.53 -12.46
CA VAL A 27 -13.75 0.50 -11.42
C VAL A 27 -13.17 1.80 -11.98
N TYR A 28 -13.92 2.89 -11.85
CA TYR A 28 -13.41 4.20 -12.25
C TYR A 28 -12.35 4.69 -11.27
N CYS A 29 -11.25 5.24 -11.78
CA CYS A 29 -10.21 5.83 -10.95
C CYS A 29 -9.60 7.07 -11.59
N GLU A 30 -9.14 7.97 -10.75
CA GLU A 30 -8.40 9.17 -11.14
C GLU A 30 -7.00 9.12 -10.52
N ILE A 31 -5.98 9.44 -11.32
CA ILE A 31 -4.61 9.63 -10.86
C ILE A 31 -4.41 11.11 -10.63
N VAL A 32 -4.05 11.48 -9.42
CA VAL A 32 -3.80 12.88 -9.04
C VAL A 32 -2.44 12.99 -8.37
N PRO A 33 -1.77 14.16 -8.44
CA PRO A 33 -0.55 14.37 -7.68
C PRO A 33 -0.74 14.08 -6.19
N TYR A 34 0.29 13.59 -5.52
CA TYR A 34 0.25 13.17 -4.11
C TYR A 34 -0.39 14.20 -3.17
N ASN A 35 -0.24 15.50 -3.46
CA ASN A 35 -0.73 16.62 -2.66
C ASN A 35 -2.04 17.24 -3.19
N LYS A 36 -2.75 16.55 -4.07
CA LYS A 36 -4.00 17.02 -4.69
C LYS A 36 -5.18 16.08 -4.40
N MET A 37 -5.22 15.53 -3.19
CA MET A 37 -6.38 14.74 -2.77
C MET A 37 -7.65 15.60 -2.85
N PRO A 38 -8.70 15.16 -3.56
CA PRO A 38 -10.00 15.83 -3.55
C PRO A 38 -10.54 15.95 -2.13
N LYS A 39 -10.98 17.16 -1.74
CA LYS A 39 -11.60 17.41 -0.44
C LYS A 39 -13.11 17.25 -0.56
N ASP A 40 -13.70 16.54 0.39
CA ASP A 40 -15.16 16.40 0.55
C ASP A 40 -15.90 15.93 -0.72
N ASP A 41 -15.25 15.06 -1.51
CA ASP A 41 -15.86 14.44 -2.68
C ASP A 41 -16.54 13.11 -2.28
N PRO A 42 -17.89 13.07 -2.23
CA PRO A 42 -18.62 11.88 -1.79
C PRO A 42 -18.55 10.73 -2.78
N SER A 43 -18.04 10.95 -3.99
CA SER A 43 -17.83 9.88 -4.97
C SER A 43 -16.58 9.05 -4.70
N VAL A 44 -15.66 9.51 -3.85
CA VAL A 44 -14.44 8.78 -3.51
C VAL A 44 -14.76 7.65 -2.55
N ILE A 45 -14.51 6.41 -2.98
CA ILE A 45 -14.76 5.20 -2.20
C ILE A 45 -13.46 4.53 -1.70
N GLY A 46 -12.30 4.98 -2.15
CA GLY A 46 -11.01 4.42 -1.73
C GLY A 46 -9.85 5.23 -2.26
N VAL A 47 -8.69 5.06 -1.62
CA VAL A 47 -7.46 5.76 -1.96
C VAL A 47 -6.31 4.76 -2.11
N ILE A 48 -5.53 4.88 -3.17
CA ILE A 48 -4.30 4.11 -3.39
C ILE A 48 -3.12 5.08 -3.32
N LEU A 49 -2.13 4.75 -2.50
CA LEU A 49 -0.83 5.43 -2.46
C LEU A 49 0.14 4.66 -3.34
N SER A 50 0.67 5.31 -4.37
CA SER A 50 1.60 4.67 -5.32
C SER A 50 3.00 4.48 -4.73
N GLY A 51 3.88 3.90 -5.51
CA GLY A 51 5.32 3.90 -5.25
C GLY A 51 5.96 5.27 -5.48
N SER A 52 7.24 5.37 -5.16
CA SER A 52 8.08 6.56 -5.36
C SER A 52 9.52 6.14 -5.63
N PRO A 53 10.31 6.95 -6.35
CA PRO A 53 11.75 6.74 -6.46
C PRO A 53 12.52 7.12 -5.19
N PHE A 54 11.87 7.76 -4.22
CA PHE A 54 12.48 8.24 -2.99
C PHE A 54 12.39 7.22 -1.85
N SER A 55 13.32 7.29 -0.89
CA SER A 55 13.17 6.72 0.44
C SER A 55 12.28 7.62 1.31
N VAL A 56 11.60 7.04 2.30
CA VAL A 56 10.82 7.82 3.29
C VAL A 56 11.69 8.78 4.11
N TYR A 57 13.01 8.56 4.14
CA TYR A 57 14.00 9.38 4.85
C TYR A 57 14.57 10.51 4.00
N ASP A 58 14.33 10.50 2.68
CA ASP A 58 14.82 11.56 1.80
C ASP A 58 14.13 12.89 2.13
N GLU A 59 14.90 13.97 2.17
CA GLU A 59 14.35 15.32 2.37
C GLU A 59 13.38 15.73 1.27
N LYS A 60 13.63 15.24 0.05
CA LYS A 60 12.79 15.49 -1.13
C LYS A 60 11.62 14.51 -1.27
N ALA A 61 11.49 13.55 -0.34
CA ALA A 61 10.42 12.58 -0.41
C ALA A 61 9.04 13.24 -0.33
N PHE A 62 8.13 12.81 -1.17
CA PHE A 62 6.76 13.28 -1.17
C PHE A 62 6.02 12.70 0.04
N LYS A 63 5.53 13.56 0.91
CA LYS A 63 4.82 13.20 2.13
C LYS A 63 3.48 13.91 2.17
N ILE A 64 2.50 13.24 2.77
CA ILE A 64 1.15 13.79 2.99
C ILE A 64 0.79 13.66 4.46
N ASP A 65 -0.19 14.42 4.89
CA ASP A 65 -0.84 14.19 6.18
C ASP A 65 -1.87 13.06 6.04
N LEU A 66 -1.52 11.86 6.54
CA LEU A 66 -2.40 10.70 6.49
C LEU A 66 -3.71 10.92 7.25
N SER A 67 -3.78 11.85 8.19
CA SER A 67 -5.01 12.15 8.94
C SER A 67 -6.13 12.69 8.04
N GLU A 68 -5.78 13.29 6.91
CA GLU A 68 -6.77 13.79 5.93
C GLU A 68 -7.56 12.66 5.25
N ILE A 69 -7.00 11.47 5.15
CA ILE A 69 -7.60 10.32 4.46
C ILE A 69 -7.89 9.13 5.38
N ARG A 70 -7.10 8.97 6.46
CA ARG A 70 -7.27 7.89 7.44
C ARG A 70 -8.58 8.04 8.18
N GLY A 71 -9.32 6.94 8.29
CA GLY A 71 -10.65 6.93 8.94
C GLY A 71 -11.79 7.41 8.05
N LYS A 72 -11.50 8.03 6.91
CA LYS A 72 -12.50 8.45 5.92
C LYS A 72 -12.64 7.43 4.79
N TYR A 73 -11.51 6.88 4.33
CA TYR A 73 -11.46 5.99 3.17
C TYR A 73 -10.70 4.69 3.48
N PRO A 74 -11.06 3.58 2.81
CA PRO A 74 -10.13 2.46 2.66
C PRO A 74 -8.85 2.94 1.95
N ILE A 75 -7.68 2.54 2.46
CA ILE A 75 -6.39 2.96 1.91
C ILE A 75 -5.58 1.72 1.55
N LEU A 76 -5.03 1.70 0.34
CA LEU A 76 -4.05 0.72 -0.13
C LEU A 76 -2.73 1.43 -0.40
N GLY A 77 -1.67 1.07 0.31
CA GLY A 77 -0.32 1.53 0.01
C GLY A 77 0.45 0.48 -0.80
N ILE A 78 1.13 0.91 -1.85
CA ILE A 78 1.94 0.04 -2.72
C ILE A 78 3.38 0.54 -2.68
N CYS A 79 4.33 -0.34 -2.40
CA CYS A 79 5.76 -0.04 -2.34
C CYS A 79 6.05 1.15 -1.40
N TYR A 80 6.48 2.31 -1.91
CA TYR A 80 6.69 3.51 -1.10
C TYR A 80 5.45 3.88 -0.27
N GLY A 81 4.24 3.78 -0.84
CA GLY A 81 3.01 4.05 -0.10
C GLY A 81 2.87 3.17 1.15
N ALA A 82 3.27 1.90 1.05
CA ALA A 82 3.31 0.97 2.18
C ALA A 82 4.37 1.38 3.22
N GLN A 83 5.57 1.70 2.76
CA GLN A 83 6.67 2.14 3.62
C GLN A 83 6.32 3.45 4.34
N PHE A 84 5.72 4.39 3.62
CA PHE A 84 5.31 5.68 4.18
C PHE A 84 4.24 5.52 5.28
N ILE A 85 3.24 4.66 5.07
CA ILE A 85 2.23 4.36 6.09
C ILE A 85 2.88 3.75 7.33
N SER A 86 3.79 2.80 7.17
CA SER A 86 4.52 2.20 8.30
C SER A 86 5.33 3.25 9.05
N TYR A 87 6.14 4.02 8.33
CA TYR A 87 6.97 5.08 8.90
C TYR A 87 6.15 6.14 9.65
N ALA A 88 5.08 6.62 9.05
CA ALA A 88 4.23 7.66 9.64
C ALA A 88 3.45 7.18 10.89
N ASN A 89 3.32 5.88 11.10
CA ASN A 89 2.66 5.28 12.26
C ASN A 89 3.64 4.67 13.28
N GLY A 90 4.94 4.92 13.15
CA GLY A 90 5.97 4.47 14.11
C GLY A 90 6.57 3.10 13.80
N GLY A 91 6.33 2.53 12.64
CA GLY A 91 7.04 1.36 12.13
C GLY A 91 8.45 1.71 11.68
N LYS A 92 9.23 0.68 11.32
CA LYS A 92 10.60 0.85 10.84
C LYS A 92 10.72 0.48 9.37
N VAL A 93 11.41 1.34 8.64
CA VAL A 93 11.81 1.13 7.25
C VAL A 93 13.32 1.28 7.20
N GLU A 94 14.02 0.32 6.63
CA GLU A 94 15.48 0.30 6.59
C GLU A 94 15.94 -0.03 5.17
N PRO A 95 17.11 0.46 4.74
CA PRO A 95 17.70 0.03 3.49
C PRO A 95 17.84 -1.48 3.49
N ALA A 96 17.35 -2.14 2.45
CA ALA A 96 17.54 -3.58 2.28
C ALA A 96 19.04 -3.89 2.13
N GLY A 97 19.53 -4.88 2.85
CA GLY A 97 20.95 -5.32 2.80
C GLY A 97 21.35 -5.84 1.40
N SER A 98 20.40 -6.30 0.64
CA SER A 98 20.50 -6.52 -0.83
C SER A 98 19.27 -5.88 -1.46
N ARG A 99 19.49 -5.11 -2.53
CA ARG A 99 18.37 -4.58 -3.31
C ARG A 99 17.54 -5.74 -3.83
N GLU A 100 16.29 -5.85 -3.34
CA GLU A 100 15.39 -6.93 -3.73
C GLU A 100 14.68 -6.55 -5.02
N TYR A 101 15.34 -6.86 -6.14
CA TYR A 101 14.74 -6.74 -7.46
C TYR A 101 14.54 -8.12 -8.05
N GLY A 102 13.34 -8.40 -8.51
CA GLY A 102 13.05 -9.61 -9.25
C GLY A 102 11.93 -10.45 -8.69
N ARG A 103 11.95 -11.72 -9.05
CA ARG A 103 10.93 -12.69 -8.64
C ARG A 103 11.11 -13.09 -7.20
N ALA A 104 9.99 -13.09 -6.47
CA ALA A 104 9.88 -13.69 -5.15
C ALA A 104 8.59 -14.52 -5.09
N HIS A 105 8.47 -15.38 -4.10
CA HIS A 105 7.26 -16.16 -3.85
C HIS A 105 6.76 -15.88 -2.44
N LEU A 106 5.46 -15.71 -2.30
CA LEU A 106 4.84 -15.55 -0.99
C LEU A 106 4.91 -16.89 -0.26
N SER A 107 5.65 -16.95 0.83
CA SER A 107 5.80 -18.14 1.66
C SER A 107 4.69 -18.29 2.69
N THR A 108 4.15 -17.17 3.18
CA THR A 108 2.96 -17.15 4.03
C THR A 108 1.93 -16.18 3.49
N ILE A 109 0.66 -16.57 3.53
CA ILE A 109 -0.46 -15.77 3.03
C ILE A 109 -1.63 -15.94 3.99
N ASP A 110 -2.11 -14.86 4.58
CA ASP A 110 -3.37 -14.86 5.34
C ASP A 110 -4.56 -14.86 4.36
N LYS A 111 -5.04 -16.04 3.99
CA LYS A 111 -6.16 -16.22 3.06
C LYS A 111 -7.52 -15.78 3.64
N THR A 112 -7.59 -15.51 4.94
CA THR A 112 -8.79 -14.91 5.55
C THR A 112 -8.92 -13.42 5.21
N ASN A 113 -7.83 -12.82 4.75
CA ASN A 113 -7.84 -11.43 4.30
C ASN A 113 -8.48 -11.30 2.92
N PRO A 114 -9.50 -10.43 2.75
CA PRO A 114 -10.19 -10.26 1.46
C PRO A 114 -9.26 -9.90 0.28
N LEU A 115 -8.17 -9.18 0.54
CA LEU A 115 -7.21 -8.81 -0.50
C LEU A 115 -6.42 -10.03 -1.01
N LEU A 116 -6.16 -11.00 -0.14
CA LEU A 116 -5.28 -12.15 -0.41
C LEU A 116 -6.03 -13.46 -0.62
N ALA A 117 -7.34 -13.48 -0.38
CA ALA A 117 -8.17 -14.69 -0.40
C ALA A 117 -8.11 -15.49 -1.72
N GLY A 118 -7.92 -14.79 -2.84
CA GLY A 118 -7.83 -15.40 -4.17
C GLY A 118 -6.45 -15.90 -4.59
N LEU A 119 -5.43 -15.71 -3.74
CA LEU A 119 -4.06 -16.08 -4.06
C LEU A 119 -3.82 -17.58 -3.80
N SER A 120 -3.09 -18.21 -4.71
CA SER A 120 -2.59 -19.58 -4.51
C SER A 120 -1.40 -19.59 -3.55
N ASP A 121 -1.16 -20.73 -2.91
CA ASP A 121 0.06 -20.93 -2.12
C ASP A 121 1.29 -20.74 -3.04
N ASN A 122 2.32 -20.14 -2.49
CA ASN A 122 3.57 -19.85 -3.22
C ASN A 122 3.38 -18.97 -4.46
N THR A 123 2.37 -18.08 -4.44
CA THR A 123 2.14 -17.10 -5.54
C THR A 123 3.40 -16.31 -5.80
N GLN A 124 3.80 -16.24 -7.10
CA GLN A 124 4.91 -15.41 -7.53
C GLN A 124 4.53 -13.93 -7.50
N VAL A 125 5.41 -13.13 -6.94
CA VAL A 125 5.32 -11.67 -6.92
C VAL A 125 6.62 -11.07 -7.46
N TRP A 126 6.57 -9.79 -7.83
CA TRP A 126 7.75 -9.05 -8.26
C TRP A 126 8.10 -8.03 -7.20
N MET A 127 9.33 -8.09 -6.73
CA MET A 127 9.89 -7.14 -5.78
C MET A 127 10.71 -6.09 -6.51
N SER A 128 10.52 -4.82 -6.16
CA SER A 128 11.26 -3.71 -6.75
C SER A 128 11.38 -2.59 -5.71
N HIS A 129 12.22 -2.81 -4.69
CA HIS A 129 12.45 -1.81 -3.66
C HIS A 129 13.87 -1.84 -3.11
N GLY A 130 14.41 -0.65 -2.79
CA GLY A 130 15.70 -0.49 -2.13
C GLY A 130 15.59 -0.45 -0.60
N ASP A 131 14.41 -0.20 -0.08
CA ASP A 131 14.10 -0.17 1.35
C ASP A 131 13.12 -1.29 1.69
N THR A 132 13.19 -1.79 2.92
CA THR A 132 12.29 -2.83 3.42
C THR A 132 11.67 -2.42 4.74
N ILE A 133 10.44 -2.86 4.99
CA ILE A 133 9.77 -2.67 6.28
C ILE A 133 10.29 -3.75 7.21
N THR A 134 11.00 -3.36 8.28
CA THR A 134 11.59 -4.28 9.26
C THR A 134 10.75 -4.40 10.53
N ALA A 135 9.88 -3.43 10.80
CA ALA A 135 8.91 -3.51 11.89
C ALA A 135 7.62 -2.78 11.50
N ILE A 136 6.48 -3.45 11.70
CA ILE A 136 5.17 -2.84 11.55
C ILE A 136 4.81 -2.02 12.78
N PRO A 137 3.98 -0.97 12.64
CA PRO A 137 3.50 -0.19 13.78
C PRO A 137 2.63 -1.01 14.72
N GLU A 138 2.49 -0.54 15.95
CA GLU A 138 1.52 -1.09 16.89
C GLU A 138 0.08 -1.02 16.31
N GLY A 139 -0.72 -2.06 16.54
CA GLY A 139 -2.08 -2.16 16.01
C GLY A 139 -2.16 -2.61 14.56
N PHE A 140 -1.05 -3.07 13.98
CA PHE A 140 -0.99 -3.69 12.65
C PHE A 140 -0.56 -5.15 12.75
N LYS A 141 -0.89 -5.95 11.74
CA LYS A 141 -0.43 -7.34 11.62
C LYS A 141 0.09 -7.63 10.23
N THR A 142 1.10 -8.49 10.15
CA THR A 142 1.60 -9.04 8.89
C THR A 142 0.57 -10.02 8.31
N ILE A 143 0.30 -9.91 7.01
CA ILE A 143 -0.66 -10.78 6.31
C ILE A 143 0.00 -11.58 5.18
N ALA A 144 1.21 -11.25 4.78
CA ALA A 144 2.01 -12.06 3.86
C ALA A 144 3.50 -11.82 4.08
N SER A 145 4.30 -12.84 3.78
CA SER A 145 5.77 -12.80 3.80
C SER A 145 6.36 -13.56 2.61
N THR A 146 7.63 -13.31 2.33
CA THR A 146 8.45 -14.15 1.45
C THR A 146 9.57 -14.78 2.26
N ASP A 147 10.37 -15.66 1.65
CA ASP A 147 11.54 -16.27 2.33
C ASP A 147 12.59 -15.24 2.75
N LYS A 148 12.62 -14.10 2.07
CA LYS A 148 13.60 -13.03 2.31
C LYS A 148 13.02 -11.82 3.01
N VAL A 149 11.72 -11.57 2.87
CA VAL A 149 11.02 -10.41 3.42
C VAL A 149 9.97 -10.86 4.40
N ALA A 150 10.20 -10.60 5.68
CA ALA A 150 9.27 -10.97 6.75
C ALA A 150 7.93 -10.24 6.66
N ILE A 151 7.93 -9.01 6.14
CA ILE A 151 6.73 -8.17 6.02
C ILE A 151 6.56 -7.79 4.55
N ALA A 152 5.97 -8.70 3.76
CA ALA A 152 5.62 -8.43 2.37
C ALA A 152 4.28 -7.72 2.24
N ALA A 153 3.34 -7.99 3.14
CA ALA A 153 2.08 -7.28 3.25
C ALA A 153 1.64 -7.22 4.71
N TYR A 154 0.97 -6.15 5.07
CA TYR A 154 0.44 -5.94 6.41
C TYR A 154 -0.87 -5.14 6.37
N GLN A 155 -1.63 -5.20 7.44
CA GLN A 155 -2.88 -4.45 7.58
C GLN A 155 -3.05 -3.96 9.02
N ILE A 156 -3.93 -2.97 9.21
CA ILE A 156 -4.35 -2.55 10.53
C ILE A 156 -5.19 -3.64 11.19
N GLU A 157 -4.90 -3.97 12.44
CA GLU A 157 -5.77 -4.78 13.28
C GLU A 157 -6.89 -3.93 13.84
N GLN A 158 -8.13 -4.30 13.56
CA GLN A 158 -9.29 -3.69 14.20
C GLN A 158 -9.96 -4.71 15.12
N PRO A 159 -9.81 -4.60 16.44
CA PRO A 159 -10.62 -5.41 17.36
C PRO A 159 -12.07 -4.92 17.30
N GLY A 160 -12.96 -5.73 16.75
CA GLY A 160 -14.39 -5.71 17.09
C GLY A 160 -15.26 -4.62 16.49
N ARG A 161 -14.96 -4.03 15.33
CA ARG A 161 -15.89 -3.12 14.63
C ARG A 161 -16.21 -3.58 13.20
N SER A 162 -17.51 -3.50 12.87
CA SER A 162 -18.12 -3.50 11.55
C SER A 162 -17.36 -2.66 10.51
N PRO A 163 -17.49 -2.87 9.20
CA PRO A 163 -16.51 -2.54 8.17
C PRO A 163 -16.19 -1.05 8.09
N SER A 164 -15.32 -0.60 8.97
CA SER A 164 -14.62 0.67 8.79
C SER A 164 -13.52 0.49 7.73
N PRO A 165 -13.14 1.55 7.02
CA PRO A 165 -12.16 1.48 5.94
C PRO A 165 -10.88 0.80 6.42
N LYS A 166 -10.60 -0.37 5.87
CA LYS A 166 -9.42 -1.16 6.21
C LYS A 166 -8.22 -0.56 5.50
N LEU A 167 -7.22 -0.19 6.25
CA LEU A 167 -5.92 0.10 5.71
C LEU A 167 -5.25 -1.24 5.33
N ILE A 168 -5.13 -1.51 4.05
CA ILE A 168 -4.42 -2.66 3.54
C ILE A 168 -3.18 -2.14 2.83
N VAL A 169 -2.04 -2.69 3.17
CA VAL A 169 -0.76 -2.21 2.70
C VAL A 169 0.04 -3.37 2.15
N THR A 170 0.55 -3.23 0.94
CA THR A 170 1.41 -4.20 0.30
C THR A 170 2.75 -3.56 -0.05
N SER A 171 3.84 -4.31 0.07
CA SER A 171 5.20 -3.86 -0.22
C SER A 171 5.75 -4.37 -1.56
N TYR A 172 4.91 -4.92 -2.41
CA TYR A 172 5.30 -5.40 -3.74
C TYR A 172 4.66 -4.63 -4.88
#